data_dd2e317ac72cb4417804c3db9f8bb4bc
#
_entry.id   dd2e317ac72cb4417804c3db9f8bb4bc
#
_cell.length_a   1.000
_cell.length_b   1.000
_cell.length_c   1.000
_cell.angle_alpha   90.00
_cell.angle_beta   90.00
_cell.angle_gamma   90.00
#
_symmetry.space_group_name_H-M   'P 1'
#
loop_
_entity.id
_entity.type
_entity.pdbx_description
1 polymer ?
#
loop_
_entity_poly.entity_id
_entity_poly.type
_entity_poly.pdbx_seq_one_letter_code
_entity_poly.pdbx_strand_id
1 'polypeptide(L)'
;KLPSGVTVMMIDTVGLVRRLPHHLVEAFRSTLEEAAQSDIILNVCDASSDEARTHMQVTTDLLESLGCGDTPIITVLNKCDLLDETMLAQDFKACVRISAKNGTGIDELLNAIENNLPVRMKRVKILLPFAQAGLANEIRNKGTLIYEEYVAEGLSVEAVVDEALYAKLAKYED
;
A
#
# COMPACT_ATOMS: atom_id res chain seq x y z
N LYS A 1 -8.44 -4.67 -0.61
CA LYS A 1 -7.66 -5.42 -1.62
C LYS A 1 -7.08 -4.45 -2.62
N LEU A 2 -5.86 -4.66 -3.05
CA LEU A 2 -5.18 -3.90 -4.10
C LEU A 2 -5.63 -4.39 -5.49
N PRO A 3 -5.34 -3.63 -6.57
CA PRO A 3 -5.71 -4.00 -7.94
C PRO A 3 -5.20 -5.38 -8.38
N SER A 4 -4.00 -5.78 -7.94
CA SER A 4 -3.45 -7.13 -8.18
C SER A 4 -4.17 -8.25 -7.42
N GLY A 5 -5.07 -7.91 -6.48
CA GLY A 5 -5.75 -8.87 -5.61
C GLY A 5 -5.04 -9.10 -4.27
N VAL A 6 -3.88 -8.51 -4.05
CA VAL A 6 -3.18 -8.54 -2.74
C VAL A 6 -4.08 -7.95 -1.66
N THR A 7 -4.13 -8.62 -0.52
CA THR A 7 -4.82 -8.11 0.66
C THR A 7 -3.81 -7.42 1.57
N VAL A 8 -4.04 -6.16 1.88
CA VAL A 8 -3.26 -5.39 2.84
C VAL A 8 -4.10 -5.13 4.09
N MET A 9 -3.44 -5.02 5.22
CA MET A 9 -4.02 -4.54 6.46
C MET A 9 -3.76 -3.04 6.56
N MET A 10 -4.79 -2.25 6.82
CA MET A 10 -4.66 -0.82 7.07
C MET A 10 -4.89 -0.59 8.57
N ILE A 11 -3.96 0.10 9.20
CA ILE A 11 -4.02 0.46 10.61
C ILE A 11 -4.19 1.97 10.67
N ASP A 12 -5.28 2.42 11.28
CA ASP A 12 -5.52 3.83 11.55
C ASP A 12 -4.86 4.22 12.88
N THR A 13 -4.16 5.35 12.88
CA THR A 13 -3.50 5.88 14.07
C THR A 13 -4.22 7.11 14.57
N VAL A 14 -3.96 7.49 15.83
CA VAL A 14 -4.43 8.79 16.32
C VAL A 14 -3.72 9.89 15.53
N GLY A 15 -4.49 10.85 14.98
CA GLY A 15 -3.94 11.95 14.20
C GLY A 15 -2.86 12.71 14.96
N LEU A 16 -1.76 13.02 14.29
CA LEU A 16 -0.68 13.86 14.84
C LEU A 16 -1.23 15.29 15.00
N VAL A 17 -1.58 15.63 16.23
CA VAL A 17 -2.15 16.94 16.57
C VAL A 17 -1.04 17.99 16.62
N ARG A 18 -1.34 19.20 16.13
CA ARG A 18 -0.48 20.38 16.30
C ARG A 18 0.05 20.48 17.73
N ARG A 19 1.38 20.62 17.87
CA ARG A 19 2.07 20.82 19.17
C ARG A 19 1.78 19.70 20.16
N LEU A 20 2.28 18.50 19.86
CA LEU A 20 2.37 17.44 20.88
C LEU A 20 3.24 17.96 22.02
N PRO A 21 2.69 18.18 23.22
CA PRO A 21 3.51 18.45 24.40
C PRO A 21 4.50 17.30 24.59
N HIS A 22 5.72 17.58 25.01
CA HIS A 22 6.80 16.57 25.15
C HIS A 22 6.40 15.32 25.94
N HIS A 23 5.48 15.44 26.91
CA HIS A 23 4.97 14.30 27.66
C HIS A 23 3.98 13.41 26.88
N LEU A 24 3.38 13.91 25.79
CA LEU A 24 2.54 13.11 24.90
C LEU A 24 3.36 12.39 23.83
N VAL A 25 4.56 12.86 23.50
CA VAL A 25 5.45 12.17 22.54
C VAL A 25 5.77 10.75 23.02
N GLU A 26 5.98 10.54 24.32
CA GLU A 26 6.20 9.20 24.89
C GLU A 26 4.96 8.30 24.80
N ALA A 27 3.76 8.84 25.00
CA ALA A 27 2.52 8.09 24.86
C ALA A 27 2.22 7.73 23.39
N PHE A 28 2.63 8.58 22.45
CA PHE A 28 2.52 8.33 21.01
C PHE A 28 3.61 7.39 20.48
N ARG A 29 4.70 7.23 21.21
CA ARG A 29 5.85 6.44 20.77
C ARG A 29 5.47 5.00 20.46
N SER A 30 4.62 4.37 21.27
CA SER A 30 4.14 3.00 21.02
C SER A 30 3.32 2.88 19.73
N THR A 31 2.46 3.85 19.44
CA THR A 31 1.68 3.88 18.20
C THR A 31 2.57 4.14 16.98
N LEU A 32 3.61 4.95 17.15
CA LEU A 32 4.57 5.27 16.10
C LEU A 32 5.61 4.14 15.90
N GLU A 33 5.88 3.34 16.92
CA GLU A 33 6.65 2.10 16.81
C GLU A 33 5.94 1.05 15.94
N GLU A 34 4.59 1.02 15.95
CA GLU A 34 3.81 0.21 15.00
C GLU A 34 3.96 0.73 13.57
N ALA A 35 4.01 2.05 13.37
CA ALA A 35 4.27 2.65 12.06
C ALA A 35 5.66 2.27 11.53
N ALA A 36 6.69 2.22 12.40
CA ALA A 36 8.04 1.82 12.03
C ALA A 36 8.14 0.33 11.59
N GLN A 37 7.19 -0.50 12.00
CA GLN A 37 7.11 -1.91 11.60
C GLN A 37 6.21 -2.15 10.39
N SER A 38 5.57 -1.11 9.85
CA SER A 38 4.73 -1.23 8.67
C SER A 38 5.57 -1.31 7.39
N ASP A 39 5.01 -1.95 6.36
CA ASP A 39 5.63 -2.02 5.04
C ASP A 39 5.54 -0.68 4.28
N ILE A 40 4.52 0.13 4.57
CA ILE A 40 4.27 1.44 3.95
C ILE A 40 3.58 2.34 4.97
N ILE A 41 3.93 3.62 4.97
CA ILE A 41 3.27 4.66 5.75
C ILE A 41 2.47 5.58 4.80
N LEU A 42 1.20 5.80 5.12
CA LEU A 42 0.39 6.81 4.45
C LEU A 42 0.34 8.08 5.31
N ASN A 43 1.02 9.14 4.87
CA ASN A 43 0.93 10.47 5.49
C ASN A 43 -0.24 11.23 4.89
N VAL A 44 -1.41 11.19 5.55
CA VAL A 44 -2.66 11.76 5.05
C VAL A 44 -2.87 13.17 5.61
N CYS A 45 -2.92 14.15 4.72
CA CYS A 45 -3.11 15.55 5.05
C CYS A 45 -4.41 16.11 4.48
N ASP A 46 -5.01 17.04 5.20
CA ASP A 46 -6.15 17.83 4.72
C ASP A 46 -5.64 18.90 3.73
N ALA A 47 -5.93 18.72 2.45
CA ALA A 47 -5.49 19.63 1.39
C ALA A 47 -6.12 21.04 1.50
N SER A 48 -7.28 21.15 2.15
CA SER A 48 -7.98 22.44 2.33
C SER A 48 -7.42 23.29 3.48
N SER A 49 -6.46 22.76 4.24
CA SER A 49 -5.81 23.48 5.34
C SER A 49 -4.69 24.39 4.81
N ASP A 50 -4.69 25.66 5.22
CA ASP A 50 -3.61 26.62 4.89
C ASP A 50 -2.24 26.16 5.39
N GLU A 51 -2.21 25.25 6.36
CA GLU A 51 -1.00 24.72 6.96
C GLU A 51 -0.67 23.29 6.48
N ALA A 52 -1.34 22.78 5.43
CA ALA A 52 -1.15 21.41 4.93
C ALA A 52 0.35 21.09 4.70
N ARG A 53 1.10 22.00 4.09
CA ARG A 53 2.55 21.83 3.85
C ARG A 53 3.35 21.69 5.14
N THR A 54 3.07 22.55 6.11
CA THR A 54 3.75 22.52 7.40
C THR A 54 3.46 21.22 8.14
N HIS A 55 2.21 20.76 8.10
CA HIS A 55 1.82 19.48 8.71
C HIS A 55 2.53 18.30 8.05
N MET A 56 2.59 18.29 6.73
CA MET A 56 3.30 17.24 5.98
C MET A 56 4.78 17.15 6.39
N GLN A 57 5.46 18.30 6.42
CA GLN A 57 6.88 18.36 6.76
C GLN A 57 7.11 17.91 8.21
N VAL A 58 6.36 18.45 9.15
CA VAL A 58 6.47 18.08 10.58
C VAL A 58 6.24 16.58 10.79
N THR A 59 5.27 16.00 10.07
CA THR A 59 5.03 14.55 10.15
C THR A 59 6.20 13.75 9.58
N THR A 60 6.75 14.18 8.45
CA THR A 60 7.91 13.51 7.83
C THR A 60 9.13 13.57 8.74
N ASP A 61 9.47 14.76 9.27
CA ASP A 61 10.60 14.95 10.18
C ASP A 61 10.44 14.09 11.45
N LEU A 62 9.21 13.96 11.95
CA LEU A 62 8.92 13.13 13.12
C LEU A 62 9.10 11.63 12.80
N LEU A 63 8.59 11.15 11.67
CA LEU A 63 8.75 9.76 11.24
C LEU A 63 10.23 9.42 11.02
N GLU A 64 11.01 10.31 10.42
CA GLU A 64 12.47 10.15 10.30
C GLU A 64 13.14 10.05 11.67
N SER A 65 12.77 10.91 12.63
CA SER A 65 13.33 10.90 13.99
C SER A 65 13.02 9.62 14.79
N LEU A 66 11.98 8.91 14.38
CA LEU A 66 11.52 7.64 14.99
C LEU A 66 12.11 6.39 14.31
N GLY A 67 12.99 6.58 13.32
CA GLY A 67 13.66 5.49 12.63
C GLY A 67 12.85 4.89 11.47
N CYS A 68 11.81 5.60 11.00
CA CYS A 68 11.02 5.18 9.83
C CYS A 68 11.66 5.59 8.49
N GLY A 69 12.93 6.04 8.48
CA GLY A 69 13.58 6.58 7.28
C GLY A 69 13.71 5.61 6.11
N ASP A 70 13.72 4.31 6.38
CA ASP A 70 13.79 3.26 5.34
C ASP A 70 12.39 2.78 4.88
N THR A 71 11.33 3.15 5.59
CA THR A 71 9.96 2.77 5.23
C THR A 71 9.40 3.72 4.18
N PRO A 72 8.87 3.23 3.05
CA PRO A 72 8.24 4.08 2.04
C PRO A 72 7.10 4.91 2.63
N ILE A 73 7.16 6.23 2.48
CA ILE A 73 6.12 7.16 2.92
C ILE A 73 5.40 7.70 1.69
N ILE A 74 4.11 7.42 1.59
CA ILE A 74 3.24 7.96 0.54
C ILE A 74 2.47 9.14 1.12
N THR A 75 2.72 10.33 0.61
CA THR A 75 1.96 11.52 1.00
C THR A 75 0.65 11.57 0.25
N VAL A 76 -0.44 11.67 0.99
CA VAL A 76 -1.81 11.68 0.49
C VAL A 76 -2.49 13.00 0.86
N LEU A 77 -2.96 13.74 -0.13
CA LEU A 77 -3.76 14.94 0.06
C LEU A 77 -5.23 14.57 -0.04
N ASN A 78 -5.92 14.61 1.08
CA ASN A 78 -7.36 14.36 1.14
C ASN A 78 -8.16 15.67 1.08
N LYS A 79 -9.43 15.57 0.77
CA LYS A 79 -10.40 16.67 0.58
C LYS A 79 -10.08 17.55 -0.62
N CYS A 80 -9.48 16.98 -1.67
CA CYS A 80 -9.19 17.71 -2.90
C CYS A 80 -10.45 18.22 -3.62
N ASP A 81 -11.64 17.73 -3.26
CA ASP A 81 -12.94 18.24 -3.71
C ASP A 81 -13.25 19.66 -3.23
N LEU A 82 -12.50 20.18 -2.26
CA LEU A 82 -12.65 21.54 -1.73
C LEU A 82 -11.69 22.55 -2.36
N LEU A 83 -10.85 22.15 -3.27
CA LEU A 83 -9.81 22.98 -3.89
C LEU A 83 -9.94 23.03 -5.41
N ASP A 84 -9.56 24.18 -6.00
CA ASP A 84 -9.45 24.31 -7.44
C ASP A 84 -8.19 23.60 -7.98
N GLU A 85 -8.28 23.03 -9.19
CA GLU A 85 -7.19 22.31 -9.84
C GLU A 85 -5.89 23.12 -9.96
N THR A 86 -6.00 24.44 -10.10
CA THR A 86 -4.85 25.37 -10.20
C THR A 86 -4.07 25.46 -8.90
N MET A 87 -4.72 25.39 -7.75
CA MET A 87 -4.08 25.40 -6.43
C MET A 87 -3.37 24.08 -6.16
N LEU A 88 -3.98 22.96 -6.54
CA LEU A 88 -3.40 21.63 -6.40
C LEU A 88 -2.14 21.41 -7.26
N ALA A 89 -2.10 22.01 -8.46
CA ALA A 89 -1.02 21.77 -9.43
C ALA A 89 0.31 22.43 -9.04
N GLN A 90 0.26 23.57 -8.37
CA GLN A 90 1.46 24.36 -8.06
C GLN A 90 2.21 23.88 -6.81
N ASP A 91 1.50 23.31 -5.86
CA ASP A 91 1.99 23.15 -4.50
C ASP A 91 2.40 21.73 -4.09
N PHE A 92 1.93 20.70 -4.80
CA PHE A 92 2.04 19.31 -4.31
C PHE A 92 2.38 18.31 -5.43
N LYS A 93 3.60 18.42 -5.99
CA LYS A 93 4.00 17.64 -7.19
C LYS A 93 4.18 16.15 -6.98
N ALA A 94 4.42 15.70 -5.75
CA ALA A 94 4.76 14.30 -5.45
C ALA A 94 3.75 13.61 -4.53
N CYS A 95 2.50 14.12 -4.47
CA CYS A 95 1.47 13.61 -3.58
C CYS A 95 0.36 12.92 -4.36
N VAL A 96 -0.21 11.88 -3.77
CA VAL A 96 -1.46 11.28 -4.26
C VAL A 96 -2.63 12.16 -3.79
N ARG A 97 -3.50 12.55 -4.71
CA ARG A 97 -4.64 13.43 -4.43
C ARG A 97 -5.91 12.63 -4.39
N ILE A 98 -6.65 12.76 -3.30
CA ILE A 98 -7.90 12.04 -3.12
C ILE A 98 -9.02 12.94 -2.58
N SER A 99 -10.23 12.50 -2.79
CA SER A 99 -11.37 12.87 -1.97
C SER A 99 -11.98 11.58 -1.42
N ALA A 100 -11.68 11.27 -0.16
CA ALA A 100 -12.26 10.09 0.50
C ALA A 100 -13.80 10.16 0.55
N LYS A 101 -14.37 11.39 0.56
CA LYS A 101 -15.82 11.63 0.53
C LYS A 101 -16.45 11.21 -0.79
N ASN A 102 -15.79 11.50 -1.91
CA ASN A 102 -16.34 11.28 -3.25
C ASN A 102 -15.77 10.02 -3.93
N GLY A 103 -14.74 9.40 -3.34
CA GLY A 103 -14.02 8.29 -3.95
C GLY A 103 -13.02 8.67 -5.04
N THR A 104 -12.86 9.97 -5.32
CA THR A 104 -11.92 10.44 -6.35
C THR A 104 -10.48 10.17 -5.92
N GLY A 105 -9.63 9.68 -6.84
CA GLY A 105 -8.21 9.43 -6.60
C GLY A 105 -7.90 8.17 -5.78
N ILE A 106 -8.91 7.38 -5.42
CA ILE A 106 -8.70 6.15 -4.63
C ILE A 106 -7.95 5.09 -5.44
N ASP A 107 -8.25 4.95 -6.74
CA ASP A 107 -7.56 3.98 -7.59
C ASP A 107 -6.07 4.35 -7.76
N GLU A 108 -5.76 5.64 -7.87
CA GLU A 108 -4.38 6.15 -7.89
C GLU A 108 -3.66 5.87 -6.57
N LEU A 109 -4.36 6.02 -5.43
CA LEU A 109 -3.80 5.68 -4.13
C LEU A 109 -3.51 4.19 -4.02
N LEU A 110 -4.44 3.33 -4.42
CA LEU A 110 -4.24 1.88 -4.39
C LEU A 110 -3.07 1.44 -5.28
N ASN A 111 -2.94 2.03 -6.47
CA ASN A 111 -1.80 1.81 -7.36
C ASN A 111 -0.48 2.31 -6.74
N ALA A 112 -0.49 3.48 -6.09
CA ALA A 112 0.70 4.00 -5.40
C ALA A 112 1.14 3.07 -4.26
N ILE A 113 0.20 2.55 -3.46
CA ILE A 113 0.49 1.56 -2.42
C ILE A 113 1.13 0.31 -3.05
N GLU A 114 0.51 -0.25 -4.09
CA GLU A 114 1.00 -1.46 -4.74
C GLU A 114 2.41 -1.32 -5.31
N ASN A 115 2.70 -0.18 -5.93
CA ASN A 115 4.01 0.11 -6.52
C ASN A 115 5.12 0.33 -5.47
N ASN A 116 4.76 0.64 -4.22
CA ASN A 116 5.71 0.86 -3.13
C ASN A 116 5.80 -0.31 -2.15
N LEU A 117 5.05 -1.40 -2.35
CA LEU A 117 5.21 -2.59 -1.53
C LEU A 117 6.63 -3.16 -1.67
N PRO A 118 7.26 -3.59 -0.55
CA PRO A 118 8.62 -4.14 -0.56
C PRO A 118 8.72 -5.44 -1.36
N VAL A 119 7.62 -6.17 -1.47
CA VAL A 119 7.51 -7.37 -2.30
C VAL A 119 6.52 -7.12 -3.42
N ARG A 120 7.00 -7.12 -4.66
CA ARG A 120 6.12 -7.02 -5.83
C ARG A 120 5.35 -8.32 -5.97
N MET A 121 4.03 -8.20 -5.85
CA MET A 121 3.11 -9.31 -6.02
C MET A 121 2.50 -9.27 -7.42
N LYS A 122 2.36 -10.43 -8.05
CA LYS A 122 1.74 -10.57 -9.38
C LYS A 122 0.58 -11.52 -9.32
N ARG A 123 -0.51 -11.15 -9.96
CA ARG A 123 -1.62 -12.06 -10.22
C ARG A 123 -1.30 -12.89 -11.45
N VAL A 124 -1.41 -14.21 -11.29
CA VAL A 124 -1.12 -15.19 -12.35
C VAL A 124 -2.33 -16.08 -12.56
N LYS A 125 -2.56 -16.43 -13.84
CA LYS A 125 -3.50 -17.46 -14.23
C LYS A 125 -2.71 -18.50 -15.02
N ILE A 126 -2.61 -19.70 -14.48
CA ILE A 126 -1.71 -20.73 -14.98
C ILE A 126 -2.42 -22.08 -15.10
N LEU A 127 -1.94 -22.88 -16.03
CA LEU A 127 -2.34 -24.29 -16.17
C LEU A 127 -1.14 -25.18 -15.81
N LEU A 128 -1.19 -25.78 -14.64
CA LEU A 128 -0.14 -26.68 -14.16
C LEU A 128 -0.40 -28.11 -14.65
N PRO A 129 0.50 -28.72 -15.43
CA PRO A 129 0.40 -30.16 -15.72
C PRO A 129 0.38 -30.98 -14.43
N PHE A 130 -0.31 -32.11 -14.42
CA PHE A 130 -0.41 -32.99 -13.25
C PHE A 130 0.94 -33.37 -12.64
N ALA A 131 1.99 -33.53 -13.48
CA ALA A 131 3.35 -33.81 -13.03
C ALA A 131 3.98 -32.66 -12.20
N GLN A 132 3.41 -31.46 -12.28
CA GLN A 132 3.88 -30.25 -11.59
C GLN A 132 2.91 -29.77 -10.50
N ALA A 133 1.96 -30.59 -10.11
CA ALA A 133 0.97 -30.27 -9.07
C ALA A 133 1.62 -29.88 -7.71
N GLY A 134 2.89 -30.26 -7.48
CA GLY A 134 3.66 -29.81 -6.31
C GLY A 134 3.84 -28.29 -6.23
N LEU A 135 3.84 -27.57 -7.36
CA LEU A 135 3.91 -26.11 -7.38
C LEU A 135 2.64 -25.47 -6.81
N ALA A 136 1.50 -26.13 -6.88
CA ALA A 136 0.27 -25.63 -6.24
C ALA A 136 0.42 -25.56 -4.71
N ASN A 137 1.21 -26.46 -4.09
CA ASN A 137 1.50 -26.37 -2.67
C ASN A 137 2.42 -25.19 -2.34
N GLU A 138 3.38 -24.86 -3.22
CA GLU A 138 4.19 -23.63 -3.02
C GLU A 138 3.30 -22.37 -3.10
N ILE A 139 2.34 -22.35 -4.04
CA ILE A 139 1.38 -21.23 -4.17
C ILE A 139 0.51 -21.10 -2.91
N ARG A 140 -0.02 -22.23 -2.38
CA ARG A 140 -0.83 -22.20 -1.15
C ARG A 140 -0.05 -21.74 0.09
N ASN A 141 1.26 -22.03 0.14
CA ASN A 141 2.10 -21.71 1.29
C ASN A 141 2.72 -20.31 1.22
N LYS A 142 3.01 -19.80 0.01
CA LYS A 142 3.79 -18.54 -0.19
C LYS A 142 3.01 -17.47 -0.91
N GLY A 143 1.89 -17.82 -1.53
CA GLY A 143 1.03 -16.89 -2.27
C GLY A 143 -0.37 -16.81 -1.68
N THR A 144 -1.25 -16.12 -2.40
CA THR A 144 -2.69 -16.07 -2.11
C THR A 144 -3.45 -16.77 -3.23
N LEU A 145 -3.98 -17.94 -2.94
CA LEU A 145 -4.81 -18.70 -3.88
C LEU A 145 -6.16 -17.99 -4.05
N ILE A 146 -6.55 -17.69 -5.29
CA ILE A 146 -7.84 -17.06 -5.62
C ILE A 146 -8.82 -18.13 -6.10
N TYR A 147 -8.36 -19.01 -7.00
CA TYR A 147 -9.15 -20.06 -7.61
C TYR A 147 -8.28 -21.26 -7.96
N GLU A 148 -8.87 -22.44 -7.89
CA GLU A 148 -8.22 -23.71 -8.24
C GLU A 148 -9.26 -24.69 -8.76
N GLU A 149 -9.00 -25.30 -9.91
CA GLU A 149 -9.86 -26.33 -10.52
C GLU A 149 -9.04 -27.38 -11.29
N TYR A 150 -9.41 -28.64 -11.13
CA TYR A 150 -8.87 -29.72 -11.94
C TYR A 150 -9.59 -29.78 -13.28
N VAL A 151 -8.84 -29.63 -14.36
CA VAL A 151 -9.32 -29.75 -15.75
C VAL A 151 -8.66 -30.94 -16.45
N ALA A 152 -9.09 -31.25 -17.67
CA ALA A 152 -8.58 -32.42 -18.38
C ALA A 152 -7.05 -32.38 -18.64
N GLU A 153 -6.51 -31.18 -18.85
CA GLU A 153 -5.11 -30.92 -19.17
C GLU A 153 -4.21 -30.74 -17.93
N GLY A 154 -4.79 -30.56 -16.74
CA GLY A 154 -4.01 -30.30 -15.52
C GLY A 154 -4.80 -29.61 -14.42
N LEU A 155 -4.11 -28.77 -13.66
CA LEU A 155 -4.65 -27.96 -12.58
C LEU A 155 -4.64 -26.50 -13.00
N SER A 156 -5.82 -25.92 -13.25
CA SER A 156 -5.99 -24.46 -13.49
C SER A 156 -5.93 -23.75 -12.14
N VAL A 157 -5.03 -22.77 -12.02
CA VAL A 157 -4.81 -22.02 -10.78
C VAL A 157 -4.80 -20.53 -11.07
N GLU A 158 -5.53 -19.77 -10.30
CA GLU A 158 -5.43 -18.32 -10.26
C GLU A 158 -4.96 -17.89 -8.87
N ALA A 159 -3.86 -17.17 -8.80
CA ALA A 159 -3.23 -16.81 -7.53
C ALA A 159 -2.50 -15.48 -7.61
N VAL A 160 -2.18 -14.90 -6.45
CA VAL A 160 -1.26 -13.79 -6.31
C VAL A 160 0.01 -14.32 -5.65
N VAL A 161 1.14 -14.11 -6.31
CA VAL A 161 2.45 -14.65 -5.92
C VAL A 161 3.53 -13.58 -5.97
N ASP A 162 4.60 -13.77 -5.19
CA ASP A 162 5.78 -12.90 -5.26
C ASP A 162 6.57 -13.11 -6.57
N GLU A 163 7.50 -12.20 -6.84
CA GLU A 163 8.30 -12.23 -8.07
C GLU A 163 9.16 -13.49 -8.18
N ALA A 164 9.63 -14.03 -7.07
CA ALA A 164 10.45 -15.25 -7.04
C ALA A 164 9.63 -16.49 -7.43
N LEU A 165 8.40 -16.58 -6.92
CA LEU A 165 7.49 -17.66 -7.28
C LEU A 165 6.93 -17.47 -8.69
N TYR A 166 6.65 -16.22 -9.10
CA TYR A 166 6.25 -15.87 -10.46
C TYR A 166 7.26 -16.37 -11.50
N ALA A 167 8.55 -16.15 -11.28
CA ALA A 167 9.60 -16.60 -12.21
C ALA A 167 9.57 -18.13 -12.46
N LYS A 168 9.14 -18.91 -11.47
CA LYS A 168 8.95 -20.37 -11.62
C LYS A 168 7.67 -20.73 -12.37
N LEU A 169 6.64 -19.90 -12.25
CA LEU A 169 5.29 -20.16 -12.76
C LEU A 169 5.03 -19.59 -14.15
N ALA A 170 5.79 -18.56 -14.57
CA ALA A 170 5.60 -17.82 -15.83
C ALA A 170 5.52 -18.72 -17.09
N LYS A 171 6.21 -19.86 -17.09
CA LYS A 171 6.17 -20.82 -18.20
C LYS A 171 4.86 -21.62 -18.32
N TYR A 172 3.97 -21.49 -17.35
CA TYR A 172 2.65 -22.15 -17.31
C TYR A 172 1.51 -21.13 -17.42
N GLU A 173 1.82 -19.86 -17.68
CA GLU A 173 0.84 -18.79 -17.87
C GLU A 173 0.11 -19.02 -19.20
N ASP A 174 -1.24 -18.88 -19.17
CA ASP A 174 -2.12 -19.02 -20.34
C ASP A 174 -2.06 -17.81 -21.28
#